data_25820b7b9e040490fa9265c73bfb7ec2
#
_entry.id   25820b7b9e040490fa9265c73bfb7ec2
#
_cell.length_a   1.000
_cell.length_b   1.000
_cell.length_c   1.000
_cell.angle_alpha   90.00
_cell.angle_beta   90.00
_cell.angle_gamma   90.00
#
_symmetry.space_group_name_H-M   'P 1'
#
loop_
_entity.id
_entity.type
_entity.pdbx_description
1 polymer ?
#
loop_
_entity_poly.entity_id
_entity_poly.type
_entity_poly.pdbx_seq_one_letter_code
_entity_poly.pdbx_strand_id
1 'polypeptide(L)'
;MRARSVRASAGAGQRLGAPGPENLSSPIERNASFAVNLLDVCVAAGSPPNRVRDFTSDPPNNSTFGTLDIRRSVVNNTGGNVTRLRWRIVDLTTFPAPSGIADMRPRTSTAVVVTVDRPPCGSGTSNVTVQGTTLEQPPSQPNGGGFNSSLSSGTVTLATPLANGATLDLRFLLGIQQTGSFKFLVNVEALP
;
A
#
# COMPACT_ATOMS: atom_id res chain seq x y z
N MET A 1 1.66 21.66 18.08
CA MET A 1 1.24 20.85 16.91
C MET A 1 -0.29 20.82 16.88
N ARG A 2 -0.93 21.43 15.90
CA ARG A 2 -2.40 21.49 15.85
C ARG A 2 -2.91 20.29 15.02
N ALA A 3 -3.67 19.43 15.67
CA ALA A 3 -4.43 18.39 14.98
C ALA A 3 -5.48 19.07 14.07
N ARG A 4 -5.42 18.86 12.77
CA ARG A 4 -6.49 19.24 11.86
C ARG A 4 -7.61 18.20 12.00
N SER A 5 -8.70 18.61 12.64
CA SER A 5 -9.96 17.89 12.57
C SER A 5 -10.51 18.02 11.14
N VAL A 6 -10.56 16.93 10.42
CA VAL A 6 -11.28 16.87 9.14
C VAL A 6 -12.74 16.56 9.47
N ARG A 7 -13.62 17.55 9.36
CA ARG A 7 -15.05 17.34 9.46
C ARG A 7 -15.52 16.55 8.23
N ALA A 8 -16.10 15.38 8.47
CA ALA A 8 -16.83 14.67 7.44
C ALA A 8 -18.08 15.46 7.08
N SER A 9 -18.25 15.82 5.81
CA SER A 9 -19.50 16.42 5.36
C SER A 9 -20.55 15.33 5.23
N ALA A 10 -21.70 15.54 5.80
CA ALA A 10 -22.86 14.66 5.65
C ALA A 10 -23.30 14.66 4.18
N GLY A 11 -23.30 13.49 3.54
CA GLY A 11 -23.80 13.31 2.16
C GLY A 11 -22.90 12.50 1.23
N ALA A 12 -21.65 12.32 1.55
CA ALA A 12 -20.80 11.37 0.85
C ALA A 12 -20.86 10.03 1.56
N GLY A 13 -20.94 8.92 0.83
CA GLY A 13 -20.93 7.59 1.40
C GLY A 13 -19.84 7.46 2.46
N GLN A 14 -20.20 6.92 3.60
CA GLN A 14 -19.28 6.77 4.73
C GLN A 14 -18.05 5.98 4.27
N ARG A 15 -16.89 6.60 4.38
CA ARG A 15 -15.65 5.94 4.05
C ARG A 15 -15.42 4.81 5.05
N LEU A 16 -15.30 3.60 4.56
CA LEU A 16 -14.91 2.47 5.39
C LEU A 16 -13.45 2.67 5.84
N GLY A 17 -13.16 2.26 7.04
CA GLY A 17 -11.83 2.46 7.61
C GLY A 17 -11.66 3.88 8.14
N ALA A 18 -12.37 4.20 9.21
CA ALA A 18 -12.06 5.38 10.01
C ALA A 18 -10.56 5.35 10.37
N PRO A 19 -9.93 6.53 10.56
CA PRO A 19 -8.58 6.57 11.07
C PRO A 19 -8.54 5.78 12.36
N GLY A 20 -7.96 4.59 12.30
CA GLY A 20 -7.71 3.81 13.51
C GLY A 20 -6.78 4.62 14.38
N PRO A 21 -7.03 4.67 15.70
CA PRO A 21 -6.01 5.16 16.61
C PRO A 21 -4.75 4.33 16.39
N GLU A 22 -3.61 4.94 16.51
CA GLU A 22 -2.36 4.21 16.60
C GLU A 22 -2.52 3.23 17.77
N ASN A 23 -2.47 1.94 17.47
CA ASN A 23 -2.51 0.94 18.53
C ASN A 23 -1.12 0.84 19.19
N LEU A 24 -1.05 0.16 20.33
CA LEU A 24 0.20 -0.03 21.06
C LEU A 24 1.30 -0.76 20.25
N SER A 25 0.92 -1.41 19.15
CA SER A 25 1.83 -2.08 18.25
C SER A 25 2.28 -1.19 17.08
N SER A 26 1.81 0.07 17.01
CA SER A 26 2.24 0.99 15.98
C SER A 26 3.74 1.25 16.08
N PRO A 27 4.46 1.22 14.96
CA PRO A 27 5.82 1.71 14.92
C PRO A 27 5.89 3.18 15.36
N ILE A 28 6.93 3.52 16.12
CA ILE A 28 7.09 4.85 16.69
C ILE A 28 7.68 5.82 15.66
N GLU A 29 8.62 5.34 14.88
CA GLU A 29 9.29 6.13 13.86
C GLU A 29 8.39 6.30 12.65
N ARG A 30 8.11 7.56 12.29
CA ARG A 30 7.29 7.94 11.14
C ARG A 30 8.16 8.51 10.04
N ASN A 31 7.73 8.29 8.80
CA ASN A 31 8.47 8.72 7.60
C ASN A 31 9.92 8.25 7.67
N ALA A 32 10.07 7.03 8.12
CA ALA A 32 11.38 6.40 8.22
C ALA A 32 12.13 6.51 6.88
N SER A 33 13.44 6.59 6.96
CA SER A 33 14.29 6.71 5.78
C SER A 33 14.24 5.45 4.94
N PHE A 34 13.30 5.41 4.00
CA PHE A 34 13.16 4.36 3.00
C PHE A 34 13.23 4.96 1.61
N ALA A 35 13.98 4.33 0.72
CA ALA A 35 13.88 4.59 -0.70
C ALA A 35 12.78 3.69 -1.28
N VAL A 36 11.80 4.30 -1.95
CA VAL A 36 10.71 3.58 -2.61
C VAL A 36 10.90 3.70 -4.11
N ASN A 37 11.17 2.58 -4.75
CA ASN A 37 11.48 2.49 -6.18
C ASN A 37 10.38 1.71 -6.92
N LEU A 38 10.40 1.76 -8.23
CA LEU A 38 9.64 0.82 -9.05
C LEU A 38 10.15 -0.60 -8.78
N LEU A 39 9.27 -1.59 -8.83
CA LEU A 39 9.66 -3.00 -8.76
C LEU A 39 10.59 -3.36 -9.93
N ASP A 40 10.23 -2.88 -11.11
CA ASP A 40 11.02 -2.99 -12.33
C ASP A 40 11.24 -1.57 -12.89
N VAL A 41 12.46 -1.08 -12.76
CA VAL A 41 12.82 0.28 -13.21
C VAL A 41 12.99 0.38 -14.74
N CYS A 42 13.05 -0.76 -15.42
CA CYS A 42 13.17 -0.83 -16.86
C CYS A 42 11.82 -0.71 -17.57
N VAL A 43 10.73 -0.69 -16.81
CA VAL A 43 9.36 -0.61 -17.32
C VAL A 43 8.65 0.62 -16.74
N ALA A 44 7.75 1.19 -17.52
CA ALA A 44 6.96 2.34 -17.07
C ALA A 44 6.17 2.06 -15.78
N ALA A 45 6.06 3.05 -14.90
CA ALA A 45 5.40 2.93 -13.61
C ALA A 45 3.92 2.47 -13.69
N GLY A 46 3.24 2.75 -14.79
CA GLY A 46 1.86 2.39 -15.04
C GLY A 46 1.63 1.03 -15.69
N SER A 47 2.70 0.32 -16.03
CA SER A 47 2.67 -0.95 -16.76
C SER A 47 3.06 -2.14 -15.87
N PRO A 48 2.63 -3.37 -16.22
CA PRO A 48 3.17 -4.56 -15.58
C PRO A 48 4.70 -4.65 -15.78
N PRO A 49 5.46 -5.12 -14.79
CA PRO A 49 5.01 -5.69 -13.52
C PRO A 49 4.78 -4.67 -12.40
N ASN A 50 5.08 -3.36 -12.59
CA ASN A 50 4.96 -2.32 -11.57
C ASN A 50 3.52 -2.03 -11.16
N ARG A 51 2.59 -2.23 -12.07
CA ARG A 51 1.17 -1.95 -11.91
C ARG A 51 0.35 -2.95 -12.72
N VAL A 52 -0.54 -3.65 -12.05
CA VAL A 52 -1.40 -4.65 -12.68
C VAL A 52 -2.86 -4.33 -12.41
N ARG A 53 -3.66 -4.30 -13.45
CA ARG A 53 -5.10 -4.10 -13.39
C ARG A 53 -5.80 -5.41 -13.68
N ASP A 54 -6.65 -5.84 -12.75
CA ASP A 54 -7.59 -6.95 -12.94
C ASP A 54 -9.00 -6.37 -12.97
N PHE A 55 -9.76 -6.70 -14.02
CA PHE A 55 -11.12 -6.21 -14.23
C PHE A 55 -12.19 -7.16 -13.70
N THR A 56 -11.80 -8.27 -13.08
CA THR A 56 -12.73 -9.24 -12.50
C THR A 56 -13.52 -8.59 -11.37
N SER A 57 -14.83 -8.54 -11.53
CA SER A 57 -15.72 -7.94 -10.52
C SER A 57 -15.85 -8.85 -9.30
N ASP A 58 -15.67 -8.25 -8.12
CA ASP A 58 -15.79 -8.92 -6.81
C ASP A 58 -16.42 -7.95 -5.80
N PRO A 59 -17.72 -7.61 -5.92
CA PRO A 59 -18.40 -6.63 -5.07
C PRO A 59 -18.35 -6.96 -3.58
N PRO A 60 -18.52 -8.24 -3.15
CA PRO A 60 -18.43 -8.60 -1.74
C PRO A 60 -17.09 -8.22 -1.09
N ASN A 61 -16.03 -8.15 -1.88
CA ASN A 61 -14.70 -7.78 -1.43
C ASN A 61 -14.29 -6.35 -1.86
N ASN A 62 -15.25 -5.44 -1.97
CA ASN A 62 -15.01 -4.05 -2.34
C ASN A 62 -14.25 -3.86 -3.67
N SER A 63 -14.54 -4.67 -4.64
CA SER A 63 -13.87 -4.68 -5.94
C SER A 63 -14.89 -4.75 -7.10
N THR A 64 -15.93 -3.93 -7.03
CA THR A 64 -17.01 -3.90 -8.04
C THR A 64 -16.47 -3.76 -9.47
N PHE A 65 -15.43 -2.97 -9.63
CA PHE A 65 -14.72 -2.77 -10.89
C PHE A 65 -13.36 -3.49 -10.91
N GLY A 66 -13.19 -4.56 -10.11
CA GLY A 66 -11.96 -5.33 -10.02
C GLY A 66 -10.90 -4.70 -9.13
N THR A 67 -9.62 -5.03 -9.36
CA THR A 67 -8.52 -4.59 -8.49
C THR A 67 -7.42 -3.85 -9.23
N LEU A 68 -6.66 -3.07 -8.47
CA LEU A 68 -5.40 -2.48 -8.87
C LEU A 68 -4.31 -2.96 -7.91
N ASP A 69 -3.29 -3.56 -8.46
CA ASP A 69 -2.11 -4.03 -7.74
C ASP A 69 -0.93 -3.09 -8.05
N ILE A 70 -0.43 -2.40 -7.03
CA ILE A 70 0.73 -1.50 -7.14
C ILE A 70 1.91 -2.17 -6.47
N ARG A 71 3.00 -2.37 -7.21
CA ARG A 71 4.20 -3.07 -6.74
C ARG A 71 5.39 -2.14 -6.68
N ARG A 72 6.15 -2.23 -5.59
CA ARG A 72 7.31 -1.37 -5.33
C ARG A 72 8.43 -2.17 -4.69
N SER A 73 9.63 -1.70 -4.91
CA SER A 73 10.86 -2.16 -4.26
C SER A 73 11.25 -1.11 -3.23
N VAL A 74 11.49 -1.53 -1.99
CA VAL A 74 11.71 -0.64 -0.85
C VAL A 74 13.04 -0.97 -0.22
N VAL A 75 13.89 0.03 -0.04
CA VAL A 75 15.21 -0.11 0.56
C VAL A 75 15.21 0.51 1.95
N ASN A 76 15.65 -0.23 2.95
CA ASN A 76 15.82 0.28 4.30
C ASN A 76 17.08 1.15 4.40
N ASN A 77 16.92 2.43 4.65
CA ASN A 77 18.00 3.40 4.86
C ASN A 77 17.94 4.03 6.26
N THR A 78 17.37 3.32 7.24
CA THR A 78 17.20 3.85 8.60
C THR A 78 18.49 3.82 9.43
N GLY A 79 19.52 3.15 8.95
CA GLY A 79 20.77 2.95 9.69
C GLY A 79 20.78 1.71 10.60
N GLY A 80 19.65 1.04 10.78
CA GLY A 80 19.49 -0.15 11.61
C GLY A 80 18.58 -1.20 11.00
N ASN A 81 18.40 -2.30 11.69
CA ASN A 81 17.43 -3.32 11.31
C ASN A 81 16.02 -2.84 11.62
N VAL A 82 15.06 -3.18 10.76
CA VAL A 82 13.64 -2.90 10.94
C VAL A 82 12.91 -4.22 11.16
N THR A 83 12.18 -4.33 12.27
CA THR A 83 11.41 -5.52 12.62
C THR A 83 9.92 -5.37 12.32
N ARG A 84 9.42 -4.14 12.27
CA ARG A 84 8.04 -3.81 11.91
C ARG A 84 8.00 -2.73 10.86
N LEU A 85 7.17 -2.91 9.86
CA LEU A 85 7.03 -1.99 8.74
C LEU A 85 5.56 -1.85 8.38
N ARG A 86 5.06 -0.63 8.50
CA ARG A 86 3.67 -0.27 8.26
C ARG A 86 3.59 0.85 7.24
N TRP A 87 2.56 0.79 6.44
CA TRP A 87 2.19 1.76 5.43
C TRP A 87 0.85 2.39 5.80
N ARG A 88 0.89 3.55 6.43
CA ARG A 88 -0.33 4.28 6.78
C ARG A 88 -0.82 5.04 5.56
N ILE A 89 -2.02 4.72 5.12
CA ILE A 89 -2.63 5.38 3.98
C ILE A 89 -3.11 6.77 4.41
N VAL A 90 -2.65 7.80 3.71
CA VAL A 90 -3.02 9.19 3.99
C VAL A 90 -3.90 9.78 2.89
N ASP A 91 -3.83 9.26 1.68
CA ASP A 91 -4.69 9.64 0.56
C ASP A 91 -4.83 8.45 -0.40
N LEU A 92 -6.05 7.99 -0.62
CA LEU A 92 -6.33 6.85 -1.49
C LEU A 92 -7.48 7.13 -2.44
N THR A 93 -8.44 7.97 -2.05
CA THR A 93 -9.60 8.29 -2.87
C THR A 93 -9.59 9.77 -3.23
N THR A 94 -9.98 10.09 -4.44
CA THR A 94 -10.17 11.47 -4.86
C THR A 94 -11.56 11.94 -4.44
N PHE A 95 -11.67 12.52 -3.24
CA PHE A 95 -12.91 13.14 -2.80
C PHE A 95 -12.65 14.34 -1.89
N PRO A 96 -13.34 15.48 -2.07
CA PRO A 96 -14.12 15.84 -3.24
C PRO A 96 -13.20 16.03 -4.46
N ALA A 97 -13.67 15.58 -5.61
CA ALA A 97 -12.84 15.58 -6.80
C ALA A 97 -13.11 16.84 -7.64
N PRO A 98 -12.07 17.47 -8.17
CA PRO A 98 -12.24 18.44 -9.24
C PRO A 98 -12.60 17.76 -10.57
N SER A 99 -12.21 16.50 -10.77
CA SER A 99 -12.54 15.75 -11.98
C SER A 99 -12.45 14.24 -11.73
N GLY A 100 -13.60 13.58 -11.72
CA GLY A 100 -13.70 12.14 -11.48
C GLY A 100 -13.47 11.79 -10.00
N ILE A 101 -14.26 10.87 -9.52
CA ILE A 101 -14.20 10.35 -8.14
C ILE A 101 -13.79 8.89 -8.25
N ALA A 102 -12.62 8.54 -7.69
CA ALA A 102 -12.25 7.16 -7.46
C ALA A 102 -12.59 6.78 -6.02
N ASP A 103 -13.17 5.62 -5.81
CA ASP A 103 -13.28 4.97 -4.51
C ASP A 103 -12.50 3.67 -4.55
N MET A 104 -11.39 3.64 -3.83
CA MET A 104 -10.49 2.51 -3.77
C MET A 104 -10.33 2.04 -2.34
N ARG A 105 -10.25 0.72 -2.17
CA ARG A 105 -10.23 0.07 -0.86
C ARG A 105 -8.98 -0.81 -0.74
N PRO A 106 -8.07 -0.53 0.21
CA PRO A 106 -6.93 -1.41 0.45
C PRO A 106 -7.41 -2.78 0.95
N ARG A 107 -6.76 -3.82 0.48
CA ARG A 107 -7.09 -5.21 0.77
C ARG A 107 -5.83 -5.95 1.25
N THR A 108 -6.02 -6.94 2.10
CA THR A 108 -4.97 -7.92 2.39
C THR A 108 -4.63 -8.68 1.10
N SER A 109 -3.35 -8.90 0.88
CA SER A 109 -2.82 -9.62 -0.27
C SER A 109 -1.78 -10.66 0.15
N THR A 110 -1.59 -11.66 -0.68
CA THR A 110 -0.56 -12.68 -0.51
C THR A 110 0.66 -12.39 -1.37
N ALA A 111 1.78 -13.05 -1.09
CA ALA A 111 2.96 -12.95 -1.92
C ALA A 111 2.72 -13.51 -3.33
N VAL A 112 3.38 -12.92 -4.31
CA VAL A 112 3.39 -13.40 -5.70
C VAL A 112 4.81 -13.43 -6.24
N VAL A 113 5.08 -14.35 -7.14
CA VAL A 113 6.34 -14.38 -7.91
C VAL A 113 6.14 -13.59 -9.19
N VAL A 114 7.07 -12.70 -9.49
CA VAL A 114 7.00 -11.77 -10.61
C VAL A 114 8.33 -11.75 -11.35
N THR A 115 8.28 -11.82 -12.66
CA THR A 115 9.46 -11.64 -13.50
C THR A 115 9.73 -10.16 -13.69
N VAL A 116 10.95 -9.73 -13.45
CA VAL A 116 11.43 -8.35 -13.59
C VAL A 116 12.70 -8.29 -14.41
N ASP A 117 12.88 -7.17 -15.13
CA ASP A 117 14.15 -6.78 -15.74
C ASP A 117 14.77 -5.71 -14.82
N ARG A 118 15.99 -5.94 -14.36
CA ARG A 118 16.71 -5.02 -13.47
C ARG A 118 17.98 -4.52 -14.12
N PRO A 119 18.43 -3.30 -13.78
CA PRO A 119 19.60 -2.70 -14.44
C PRO A 119 20.83 -3.61 -14.47
N PRO A 120 21.57 -3.61 -15.60
CA PRO A 120 21.30 -2.85 -16.83
C PRO A 120 20.11 -3.45 -17.58
N CYS A 121 19.14 -2.60 -17.98
CA CYS A 121 17.92 -3.05 -18.66
C CYS A 121 18.23 -3.82 -19.96
N GLY A 122 17.49 -4.91 -20.16
CA GLY A 122 17.70 -5.79 -21.33
C GLY A 122 18.84 -6.79 -21.15
N SER A 123 19.45 -6.88 -19.97
CA SER A 123 20.52 -7.86 -19.68
C SER A 123 19.98 -9.24 -19.31
N GLY A 124 18.68 -9.36 -19.12
CA GLY A 124 17.98 -10.59 -18.75
C GLY A 124 16.97 -10.35 -17.65
N THR A 125 16.07 -11.30 -17.47
CA THR A 125 15.02 -11.23 -16.46
C THR A 125 15.29 -12.16 -15.30
N SER A 126 14.75 -11.84 -14.12
CA SER A 126 14.80 -12.67 -12.93
C SER A 126 13.43 -12.72 -12.25
N ASN A 127 13.17 -13.81 -11.53
CA ASN A 127 11.98 -13.93 -10.73
C ASN A 127 12.24 -13.42 -9.33
N VAL A 128 11.36 -12.54 -8.84
CA VAL A 128 11.40 -11.99 -7.49
C VAL A 128 10.09 -12.31 -6.76
N THR A 129 10.20 -12.54 -5.45
CA THR A 129 9.01 -12.68 -4.60
C THR A 129 8.58 -11.29 -4.13
N VAL A 130 7.39 -10.86 -4.54
CA VAL A 130 6.77 -9.62 -4.12
C VAL A 130 5.83 -9.94 -2.97
N GLN A 131 6.17 -9.49 -1.76
CA GLN A 131 5.38 -9.78 -0.57
C GLN A 131 4.05 -9.03 -0.57
N GLY A 132 3.00 -9.71 -0.10
CA GLY A 132 1.72 -9.08 0.17
C GLY A 132 1.78 -8.16 1.38
N THR A 133 0.78 -7.29 1.48
CA THR A 133 0.54 -6.45 2.65
C THR A 133 -0.75 -6.89 3.34
N THR A 134 -0.77 -6.82 4.66
CA THR A 134 -1.92 -7.17 5.49
C THR A 134 -2.61 -5.91 5.97
N LEU A 135 -3.92 -5.84 5.77
CA LEU A 135 -4.75 -4.78 6.34
C LEU A 135 -4.81 -4.98 7.86
N GLU A 136 -4.37 -3.98 8.61
CA GLU A 136 -4.23 -4.10 10.07
C GLU A 136 -5.57 -4.10 10.81
N GLN A 137 -5.56 -4.81 11.91
CA GLN A 137 -6.64 -4.92 12.88
C GLN A 137 -6.15 -4.37 14.23
N PRO A 138 -6.97 -3.76 15.08
CA PRO A 138 -8.27 -3.17 14.82
C PRO A 138 -8.19 -1.83 14.06
N PRO A 139 -9.30 -1.33 13.48
CA PRO A 139 -10.61 -1.99 13.43
C PRO A 139 -10.66 -3.14 12.44
N SER A 140 -11.60 -4.07 12.65
CA SER A 140 -11.81 -5.16 11.68
C SER A 140 -12.31 -4.60 10.35
N GLN A 141 -11.64 -4.94 9.26
CA GLN A 141 -11.96 -4.47 7.93
C GLN A 141 -11.94 -5.64 6.92
N PRO A 142 -12.83 -6.62 7.10
CA PRO A 142 -12.77 -7.88 6.36
C PRO A 142 -12.89 -7.69 4.84
N ASN A 143 -13.60 -6.65 4.42
CA ASN A 143 -13.86 -6.37 3.00
C ASN A 143 -12.97 -5.25 2.44
N GLY A 144 -11.89 -4.94 3.09
CA GLY A 144 -10.98 -3.87 2.71
C GLY A 144 -11.12 -2.63 3.56
N GLY A 145 -10.07 -1.85 3.59
CA GLY A 145 -10.00 -0.60 4.34
C GLY A 145 -10.42 0.60 3.51
N GLY A 146 -10.27 1.75 4.09
CA GLY A 146 -10.50 3.03 3.42
C GLY A 146 -9.42 4.03 3.73
N PHE A 147 -9.79 5.28 3.70
CA PHE A 147 -8.90 6.38 4.03
C PHE A 147 -8.31 6.21 5.44
N ASN A 148 -7.02 6.45 5.58
CA ASN A 148 -6.25 6.26 6.83
C ASN A 148 -6.15 4.81 7.34
N SER A 149 -6.45 3.83 6.52
CA SER A 149 -6.13 2.45 6.85
C SER A 149 -4.62 2.23 6.86
N SER A 150 -4.18 1.20 7.57
CA SER A 150 -2.77 0.81 7.61
C SER A 150 -2.60 -0.58 6.99
N LEU A 151 -1.54 -0.73 6.24
CA LEU A 151 -1.10 -1.99 5.67
C LEU A 151 0.26 -2.33 6.27
N SER A 152 0.45 -3.56 6.67
CA SER A 152 1.73 -4.06 7.16
C SER A 152 2.37 -5.01 6.17
N SER A 153 3.69 -4.99 6.10
CA SER A 153 4.44 -5.97 5.32
C SER A 153 4.38 -7.33 6.00
N GLY A 154 3.79 -8.31 5.33
CA GLY A 154 3.51 -9.62 5.89
C GLY A 154 2.41 -9.55 6.96
N THR A 155 2.84 -9.50 8.21
CA THR A 155 2.02 -9.13 9.37
C THR A 155 2.55 -7.81 9.94
N VAL A 156 2.14 -7.40 11.13
CA VAL A 156 2.73 -6.21 11.78
C VAL A 156 4.24 -6.40 12.02
N THR A 157 4.67 -7.64 12.26
CA THR A 157 6.08 -7.97 12.45
C THR A 157 6.61 -8.68 11.21
N LEU A 158 7.76 -8.25 10.69
CA LEU A 158 8.46 -8.93 9.61
C LEU A 158 8.93 -10.32 10.08
N ALA A 159 8.78 -11.33 9.23
CA ALA A 159 9.23 -12.68 9.51
C ALA A 159 10.76 -12.73 9.73
N THR A 160 11.47 -11.88 9.01
CA THR A 160 12.92 -11.66 9.16
C THR A 160 13.15 -10.15 9.21
N PRO A 161 13.94 -9.65 10.16
CA PRO A 161 14.29 -8.23 10.20
C PRO A 161 14.90 -7.75 8.89
N LEU A 162 14.46 -6.62 8.41
CA LEU A 162 14.99 -5.98 7.20
C LEU A 162 16.26 -5.20 7.58
N ALA A 163 17.41 -5.70 7.24
CA ALA A 163 18.70 -5.07 7.53
C ALA A 163 18.82 -3.69 6.82
N ASN A 164 19.65 -2.81 7.39
CA ASN A 164 19.99 -1.57 6.71
C ASN A 164 20.64 -1.85 5.35
N GLY A 165 20.20 -1.14 4.31
CA GLY A 165 20.57 -1.35 2.91
C GLY A 165 19.86 -2.52 2.23
N ALA A 166 19.12 -3.35 2.96
CA ALA A 166 18.37 -4.45 2.36
C ALA A 166 17.10 -3.96 1.66
N THR A 167 16.68 -4.76 0.67
CA THR A 167 15.53 -4.48 -0.17
C THR A 167 14.38 -5.44 0.16
N LEU A 168 13.16 -4.91 0.14
CA LEU A 168 11.91 -5.65 0.26
C LEU A 168 11.00 -5.28 -0.90
N ASP A 169 10.58 -6.26 -1.67
CA ASP A 169 9.62 -6.08 -2.75
C ASP A 169 8.20 -6.30 -2.21
N LEU A 170 7.33 -5.32 -2.40
CA LEU A 170 5.97 -5.26 -1.82
C LEU A 170 4.89 -5.03 -2.87
N ARG A 171 3.69 -5.51 -2.56
CA ARG A 171 2.48 -5.19 -3.31
C ARG A 171 1.39 -4.61 -2.42
N PHE A 172 0.70 -3.61 -2.97
CA PHE A 172 -0.48 -2.98 -2.39
C PHE A 172 -1.67 -3.30 -3.27
N LEU A 173 -2.57 -4.16 -2.76
CA LEU A 173 -3.77 -4.55 -3.48
C LEU A 173 -4.92 -3.62 -3.10
N LEU A 174 -5.53 -3.00 -4.10
CA LEU A 174 -6.63 -2.06 -3.95
C LEU A 174 -7.85 -2.58 -4.71
N GLY A 175 -8.97 -2.75 -4.03
CA GLY A 175 -10.27 -2.99 -4.66
C GLY A 175 -10.83 -1.68 -5.20
N ILE A 176 -11.48 -1.70 -6.35
CA ILE A 176 -12.04 -0.52 -7.00
C ILE A 176 -13.55 -0.57 -6.91
N GLN A 177 -14.13 0.33 -6.11
CA GLN A 177 -15.57 0.50 -5.98
C GLN A 177 -16.14 1.55 -6.94
N GLN A 178 -15.31 2.52 -7.32
CA GLN A 178 -15.63 3.52 -8.32
C GLN A 178 -14.37 3.91 -9.06
N THR A 179 -14.46 3.94 -10.39
CA THR A 179 -13.35 4.35 -11.26
C THR A 179 -13.22 5.86 -11.30
N GLY A 180 -12.01 6.35 -11.51
CA GLY A 180 -11.70 7.77 -11.61
C GLY A 180 -10.23 8.05 -11.32
N SER A 181 -9.88 9.33 -11.26
CA SER A 181 -8.53 9.75 -10.86
C SER A 181 -8.34 9.57 -9.36
N PHE A 182 -7.18 9.12 -8.95
CA PHE A 182 -6.85 8.89 -7.55
C PHE A 182 -5.40 9.25 -7.25
N LYS A 183 -5.12 9.40 -5.96
CA LYS A 183 -3.78 9.44 -5.40
C LYS A 183 -3.64 8.30 -4.41
N PHE A 184 -2.48 7.70 -4.36
CA PHE A 184 -2.13 6.72 -3.35
C PHE A 184 -0.89 7.20 -2.62
N LEU A 185 -1.11 7.81 -1.47
CA LEU A 185 -0.05 8.35 -0.61
C LEU A 185 -0.03 7.59 0.70
N VAL A 186 1.14 7.22 1.14
CA VAL A 186 1.37 6.50 2.39
C VAL A 186 2.47 7.16 3.21
N ASN A 187 2.31 7.14 4.52
CA ASN A 187 3.41 7.38 5.45
C ASN A 187 4.02 6.02 5.81
N VAL A 188 5.33 5.95 5.77
CA VAL A 188 6.08 4.76 6.17
C VAL A 188 6.37 4.86 7.66
N GLU A 189 5.98 3.85 8.42
CA GLU A 189 6.24 3.74 9.85
C GLU A 189 7.09 2.49 10.08
N ALA A 190 8.20 2.65 10.77
CA ALA A 190 9.13 1.57 11.05
C ALA A 190 9.47 1.51 12.54
N LEU A 191 9.74 0.29 13.01
CA LEU A 191 10.27 0.02 14.34
C LEU A 191 11.52 -0.85 14.17
N PRO A 192 12.63 -0.47 14.82
CA PRO A 192 13.86 -1.26 14.83
C PRO A 192 13.69 -2.64 15.44
#